data_b857550f3688ac5a5a56504fd87618f5
#
_entry.id   b857550f3688ac5a5a56504fd87618f5
#
_cell.length_a   1.000
_cell.length_b   1.000
_cell.length_c   1.000
_cell.angle_alpha   90.00
_cell.angle_beta   90.00
_cell.angle_gamma   90.00
#
_symmetry.space_group_name_H-M   'P 1'
#
loop_
_entity.id
_entity.type
_entity.pdbx_description
1 polymer ?
#
loop_
_entity_poly.entity_id
_entity_poly.type
_entity_poly.pdbx_seq_one_letter_code
_entity_poly.pdbx_strand_id
1 'polypeptide(L)'
;MFSYRSGLVALVGLMAAALAACDGKGQKSAEASVQPERPVLVAPARYAAQSQTREFVATIRPRVESDQGFRVAGKVVKRFVEVGQRVKAGDPIAALDEQDLRLQKEQADAEFAAARMAQTQALGDEKRAAELRSKGWIAQAALDRARAGGEEARGRFRRAERAVELAGNALDYATLRAGADGVVTQTLVEPGQVVSSGQPAMRIAHAGELEAAVALPEAFEAAAGKGEASLTLWSKPGAVYRAKLRELSPAADPVTRTFAARFSILNPDAAIALGMSATLHISGADAQPVVSVPLSAIYNQGAGPSLWKVDGEGNLQLVPVTLVRLEADQALVAGGVKDGDNIVVLGVHKLDPNMKVRAISRQSL
;
A
#
# COMPACT_ATOMS: atom_id res chain seq x y z
N MET A 1 -3.25 82.62 -14.92
CA MET A 1 -2.27 83.68 -14.68
C MET A 1 -1.10 83.44 -15.61
N PHE A 2 -0.98 84.30 -16.58
CA PHE A 2 0.19 84.74 -17.39
C PHE A 2 1.01 83.60 -18.06
N SER A 3 0.91 83.39 -19.38
CA SER A 3 1.19 84.23 -20.57
C SER A 3 2.70 84.44 -20.81
N TYR A 4 3.17 84.11 -21.98
CA TYR A 4 3.65 84.90 -23.06
C TYR A 4 4.52 84.06 -23.98
N ARG A 5 4.17 83.83 -25.23
CA ARG A 5 4.30 84.64 -26.45
C ARG A 5 5.70 84.63 -27.05
N SER A 6 5.69 84.12 -28.27
CA SER A 6 6.14 84.86 -29.50
C SER A 6 7.64 84.89 -29.72
N GLY A 7 8.09 84.57 -30.84
CA GLY A 7 7.99 85.04 -32.21
C GLY A 7 9.28 84.68 -32.94
N LEU A 8 9.30 84.46 -34.01
CA LEU A 8 9.16 85.20 -35.26
C LEU A 8 10.34 85.03 -36.20
N VAL A 9 10.04 84.54 -37.41
CA VAL A 9 10.46 85.11 -38.71
C VAL A 9 11.87 84.86 -39.23
N ALA A 10 11.98 83.98 -40.22
CA ALA A 10 12.14 84.21 -41.65
C ALA A 10 13.44 84.87 -42.11
N LEU A 11 14.07 84.29 -43.08
CA LEU A 11 14.58 84.89 -44.30
C LEU A 11 15.34 83.87 -45.15
N VAL A 12 14.80 83.36 -46.27
CA VAL A 12 14.95 83.82 -47.66
C VAL A 12 16.38 83.75 -48.21
N GLY A 13 16.49 83.09 -49.34
CA GLY A 13 17.53 83.23 -50.34
C GLY A 13 18.05 81.94 -50.90
N LEU A 14 17.48 81.36 -51.87
CA LEU A 14 17.60 81.58 -53.35
C LEU A 14 19.05 81.46 -53.85
N MET A 15 19.35 80.37 -54.56
CA MET A 15 20.13 80.33 -55.82
C MET A 15 20.26 78.90 -56.24
N ALA A 16 19.56 78.37 -57.10
CA ALA A 16 19.49 78.39 -58.56
C ALA A 16 20.69 77.65 -59.22
N ALA A 17 20.28 76.60 -59.86
CA ALA A 17 20.62 76.18 -61.23
C ALA A 17 21.89 75.40 -61.55
N ALA A 18 21.56 74.34 -62.20
CA ALA A 18 22.15 73.66 -63.37
C ALA A 18 23.30 72.71 -63.16
N LEU A 19 23.22 71.52 -63.64
CA LEU A 19 23.36 70.91 -64.95
C LEU A 19 23.21 69.45 -64.86
N ALA A 20 22.28 68.86 -65.43
CA ALA A 20 22.21 68.04 -66.61
C ALA A 20 23.18 66.80 -66.71
N ALA A 21 22.51 65.71 -66.87
CA ALA A 21 22.83 64.51 -67.68
C ALA A 21 24.05 63.62 -67.33
N CYS A 22 23.74 62.41 -66.97
CA CYS A 22 24.09 61.26 -67.82
C CYS A 22 23.38 59.97 -67.36
N ASP A 23 22.77 59.45 -68.33
CA ASP A 23 22.18 58.15 -68.49
C ASP A 23 23.12 56.98 -68.03
N GLY A 24 22.56 55.98 -67.36
CA GLY A 24 23.30 54.78 -66.97
C GLY A 24 22.37 53.73 -66.41
N LYS A 25 21.67 53.01 -67.26
CA LYS A 25 21.03 51.72 -66.93
C LYS A 25 21.95 50.83 -66.16
N GLY A 26 21.58 50.49 -64.96
CA GLY A 26 22.21 49.41 -64.16
C GLY A 26 21.17 48.81 -63.24
N GLN A 27 20.32 48.00 -63.83
CA GLN A 27 19.42 47.11 -63.11
C GLN A 27 20.30 46.07 -62.35
N LYS A 28 20.70 46.42 -61.13
CA LYS A 28 21.23 45.39 -60.22
C LYS A 28 20.04 44.57 -59.65
N SER A 29 19.83 43.39 -60.24
CA SER A 29 19.17 42.32 -59.61
C SER A 29 19.66 42.26 -58.16
N ALA A 30 18.74 42.36 -57.23
CA ALA A 30 18.99 41.93 -55.84
C ALA A 30 19.25 40.41 -55.91
N GLU A 31 20.52 40.01 -56.01
CA GLU A 31 20.93 38.67 -55.62
C GLU A 31 20.46 38.52 -54.18
N ALA A 32 19.45 37.67 -54.00
CA ALA A 32 19.09 37.14 -52.70
C ALA A 32 20.38 36.53 -52.13
N SER A 33 20.99 37.18 -51.17
CA SER A 33 22.13 36.61 -50.43
C SER A 33 21.64 35.32 -49.81
N VAL A 34 21.99 34.21 -50.42
CA VAL A 34 21.83 32.88 -49.80
C VAL A 34 22.69 32.93 -48.54
N GLN A 35 22.04 33.18 -47.41
CA GLN A 35 22.73 33.12 -46.13
C GLN A 35 23.24 31.69 -46.00
N PRO A 36 24.53 31.47 -45.69
CA PRO A 36 25.07 30.15 -45.56
C PRO A 36 24.30 29.35 -44.46
N GLU A 37 23.79 28.20 -44.83
CA GLU A 37 23.07 27.32 -43.91
C GLU A 37 23.92 27.09 -42.67
N ARG A 38 23.42 27.45 -41.52
CA ARG A 38 24.10 27.35 -40.25
C ARG A 38 24.08 25.88 -39.77
N PRO A 39 25.26 25.28 -39.47
CA PRO A 39 25.27 23.94 -38.92
C PRO A 39 24.70 23.92 -37.52
N VAL A 40 23.72 23.02 -37.23
CA VAL A 40 23.13 22.81 -35.93
C VAL A 40 23.20 21.32 -35.56
N LEU A 41 23.52 21.04 -34.31
CA LEU A 41 23.51 19.65 -33.81
C LEU A 41 22.07 19.22 -33.52
N VAL A 42 21.66 18.13 -34.14
CA VAL A 42 20.32 17.57 -33.95
C VAL A 42 20.39 16.16 -33.36
N ALA A 43 19.36 15.80 -32.59
CA ALA A 43 19.12 14.45 -32.13
C ALA A 43 17.67 14.05 -32.44
N PRO A 44 17.41 12.80 -32.82
CA PRO A 44 16.05 12.33 -33.02
C PRO A 44 15.32 12.25 -31.69
N ALA A 45 14.10 12.77 -31.65
CA ALA A 45 13.20 12.60 -30.52
C ALA A 45 12.86 11.11 -30.39
N ARG A 46 13.04 10.56 -29.20
CA ARG A 46 12.59 9.20 -28.89
C ARG A 46 11.61 9.26 -27.73
N TYR A 47 10.40 8.85 -28.02
CA TYR A 47 9.41 8.71 -26.97
C TYR A 47 9.73 7.48 -26.11
N ALA A 48 9.82 7.70 -24.83
CA ALA A 48 9.79 6.63 -23.83
C ALA A 48 8.48 6.73 -23.07
N ALA A 49 7.76 5.64 -22.97
CA ALA A 49 6.63 5.56 -22.04
C ALA A 49 7.23 5.57 -20.63
N GLN A 50 7.21 6.70 -19.97
CA GLN A 50 7.68 6.80 -18.60
C GLN A 50 6.48 6.83 -17.67
N SER A 51 6.23 5.72 -17.00
CA SER A 51 5.33 5.71 -15.86
C SER A 51 6.01 6.47 -14.71
N GLN A 52 5.30 7.43 -14.12
CA GLN A 52 5.80 8.09 -12.91
C GLN A 52 5.80 7.08 -11.77
N THR A 53 6.98 6.55 -11.44
CA THR A 53 7.15 5.74 -10.25
C THR A 53 7.19 6.66 -9.04
N ARG A 54 6.35 6.36 -8.05
CA ARG A 54 6.32 7.05 -6.75
C ARG A 54 6.78 6.10 -5.68
N GLU A 55 7.50 6.63 -4.72
CA GLU A 55 8.12 5.90 -3.62
C GLU A 55 7.45 6.23 -2.31
N PHE A 56 7.10 5.20 -1.55
CA PHE A 56 6.48 5.34 -0.24
C PHE A 56 7.22 4.46 0.76
N VAL A 57 7.38 4.96 1.98
CA VAL A 57 7.92 4.16 3.07
C VAL A 57 6.87 3.16 3.51
N ALA A 58 7.26 1.91 3.58
CA ALA A 58 6.41 0.80 4.01
C ALA A 58 7.05 0.03 5.18
N THR A 59 6.23 -0.61 5.99
CA THR A 59 6.67 -1.52 7.05
C THR A 59 6.16 -2.92 6.73
N ILE A 60 7.05 -3.92 6.86
CA ILE A 60 6.67 -5.32 6.67
C ILE A 60 5.85 -5.80 7.85
N ARG A 61 4.67 -6.32 7.59
CA ARG A 61 3.72 -6.85 8.57
C ARG A 61 3.30 -8.26 8.18
N PRO A 62 2.89 -9.09 9.14
CA PRO A 62 2.20 -10.32 8.82
C PRO A 62 0.80 -9.96 8.30
N ARG A 63 0.25 -10.78 7.42
CA ARG A 63 -1.14 -10.60 6.96
C ARG A 63 -2.14 -10.73 8.10
N VAL A 64 -1.92 -11.70 8.99
CA VAL A 64 -2.75 -11.95 10.17
C VAL A 64 -1.87 -11.95 11.41
N GLU A 65 -2.28 -11.18 12.38
CA GLU A 65 -1.71 -11.15 13.72
C GLU A 65 -2.85 -11.29 14.71
N SER A 66 -2.69 -12.14 15.72
CA SER A 66 -3.74 -12.40 16.70
C SER A 66 -3.22 -12.31 18.13
N ASP A 67 -4.01 -11.67 18.97
CA ASP A 67 -3.79 -11.67 20.41
C ASP A 67 -4.37 -12.95 21.01
N GLN A 68 -3.54 -13.72 21.70
CA GLN A 68 -3.90 -14.93 22.39
C GLN A 68 -4.08 -14.62 23.87
N GLY A 69 -5.21 -15.03 24.46
CA GLY A 69 -5.53 -14.79 25.87
C GLY A 69 -6.22 -15.98 26.50
N PHE A 70 -6.13 -16.08 27.83
CA PHE A 70 -6.81 -17.11 28.58
C PHE A 70 -8.33 -16.94 28.57
N ARG A 71 -9.07 -18.02 28.48
CA ARG A 71 -10.54 -18.04 28.53
C ARG A 71 -11.10 -18.07 29.95
N VAL A 72 -10.21 -18.33 30.93
CA VAL A 72 -10.51 -18.31 32.38
C VAL A 72 -9.53 -17.39 33.09
N ALA A 73 -9.96 -16.85 34.23
CA ALA A 73 -9.09 -16.04 35.07
C ALA A 73 -8.21 -16.94 35.95
N GLY A 74 -6.99 -16.46 36.27
CA GLY A 74 -6.10 -17.20 37.15
C GLY A 74 -4.73 -16.53 37.24
N LYS A 75 -3.83 -17.15 38.03
CA LYS A 75 -2.44 -16.72 38.15
C LYS A 75 -1.58 -17.47 37.15
N VAL A 76 -0.81 -16.75 36.34
CA VAL A 76 0.16 -17.35 35.41
C VAL A 76 1.28 -18.01 36.21
N VAL A 77 1.47 -19.31 36.03
CA VAL A 77 2.56 -20.05 36.70
C VAL A 77 3.75 -20.27 35.79
N LYS A 78 3.51 -20.37 34.46
CA LYS A 78 4.57 -20.68 33.53
C LYS A 78 4.30 -20.09 32.16
N ARG A 79 5.36 -19.60 31.52
CA ARG A 79 5.42 -19.26 30.12
C ARG A 79 6.35 -20.24 29.42
N PHE A 80 5.93 -20.84 28.30
CA PHE A 80 6.68 -21.88 27.59
C PHE A 80 7.45 -21.35 26.39
N VAL A 81 7.15 -20.13 25.94
CA VAL A 81 7.70 -19.55 24.72
C VAL A 81 8.20 -18.13 24.95
N GLU A 82 9.18 -17.72 24.14
CA GLU A 82 9.77 -16.38 24.14
C GLU A 82 9.44 -15.62 22.85
N VAL A 83 9.62 -14.28 22.86
CA VAL A 83 9.49 -13.45 21.67
C VAL A 83 10.50 -13.91 20.61
N GLY A 84 10.03 -14.03 19.36
CA GLY A 84 10.80 -14.55 18.22
C GLY A 84 10.74 -16.07 18.06
N GLN A 85 10.18 -16.80 19.01
CA GLN A 85 10.06 -18.25 18.93
C GLN A 85 8.92 -18.65 17.97
N ARG A 86 9.16 -19.68 17.16
CA ARG A 86 8.16 -20.29 16.29
C ARG A 86 7.31 -21.26 17.09
N VAL A 87 6.01 -21.23 16.85
CA VAL A 87 5.00 -22.10 17.46
C VAL A 87 4.12 -22.73 16.39
N LYS A 88 3.59 -23.91 16.70
CA LYS A 88 2.56 -24.58 15.88
C LYS A 88 1.21 -24.48 16.56
N ALA A 89 0.15 -24.55 15.77
CA ALA A 89 -1.20 -24.62 16.30
C ALA A 89 -1.34 -25.76 17.32
N GLY A 90 -1.89 -25.44 18.49
CA GLY A 90 -2.01 -26.38 19.61
C GLY A 90 -0.82 -26.42 20.56
N ASP A 91 0.34 -25.88 20.24
CA ASP A 91 1.49 -25.83 21.15
C ASP A 91 1.12 -25.07 22.44
N PRO A 92 1.49 -25.55 23.63
CA PRO A 92 1.28 -24.82 24.86
C PRO A 92 2.22 -23.59 24.91
N ILE A 93 1.66 -22.41 25.14
CA ILE A 93 2.42 -21.15 25.17
C ILE A 93 2.50 -20.53 26.57
N ALA A 94 1.47 -20.77 27.41
CA ALA A 94 1.48 -20.37 28.83
C ALA A 94 0.52 -21.26 29.64
N ALA A 95 0.68 -21.29 30.97
CA ALA A 95 -0.23 -22.01 31.86
C ALA A 95 -0.58 -21.17 33.08
N LEU A 96 -1.84 -21.29 33.53
CA LEU A 96 -2.33 -20.80 34.81
C LEU A 96 -2.14 -21.84 35.89
N ASP A 97 -2.30 -21.43 37.16
CA ASP A 97 -2.47 -22.32 38.29
C ASP A 97 -3.78 -23.13 38.15
N GLU A 98 -3.67 -24.46 38.04
CA GLU A 98 -4.79 -25.32 37.76
C GLU A 98 -5.45 -25.90 39.05
N GLN A 99 -4.89 -25.60 40.24
CA GLN A 99 -5.28 -26.29 41.48
C GLN A 99 -6.78 -26.14 41.77
N ASP A 100 -7.28 -24.94 41.76
CA ASP A 100 -8.70 -24.68 42.05
C ASP A 100 -9.62 -25.25 40.95
N LEU A 101 -9.23 -25.15 39.68
CA LEU A 101 -9.99 -25.69 38.55
C LEU A 101 -10.04 -27.23 38.58
N ARG A 102 -8.96 -27.90 39.02
CA ARG A 102 -8.90 -29.33 39.22
C ARG A 102 -9.85 -29.76 40.32
N LEU A 103 -9.85 -29.05 41.48
CA LEU A 103 -10.78 -29.33 42.58
C LEU A 103 -12.24 -29.16 42.16
N GLN A 104 -12.54 -28.12 41.37
CA GLN A 104 -13.88 -27.91 40.80
C GLN A 104 -14.32 -29.05 39.89
N LYS A 105 -13.39 -29.58 39.07
CA LYS A 105 -13.66 -30.73 38.21
C LYS A 105 -13.91 -31.99 39.04
N GLU A 106 -13.08 -32.26 40.07
CA GLU A 106 -13.25 -33.39 40.96
C GLU A 106 -14.59 -33.34 41.70
N GLN A 107 -15.03 -32.17 42.15
CA GLN A 107 -16.36 -31.97 42.75
C GLN A 107 -17.48 -32.32 41.76
N ALA A 108 -17.39 -31.79 40.52
CA ALA A 108 -18.38 -32.08 39.48
C ALA A 108 -18.43 -33.59 39.13
N ASP A 109 -17.28 -34.26 39.06
CA ASP A 109 -17.18 -35.70 38.82
C ASP A 109 -17.87 -36.52 39.95
N ALA A 110 -17.70 -36.11 41.22
CA ALA A 110 -18.35 -36.77 42.38
C ALA A 110 -19.87 -36.58 42.33
N GLU A 111 -20.37 -35.37 42.02
CA GLU A 111 -21.79 -35.08 41.85
C GLU A 111 -22.40 -35.86 40.67
N PHE A 112 -21.69 -36.00 39.57
CA PHE A 112 -22.11 -36.83 38.44
C PHE A 112 -22.21 -38.31 38.80
N ALA A 113 -21.22 -38.84 39.52
CA ALA A 113 -21.25 -40.21 40.00
C ALA A 113 -22.46 -40.50 40.92
N ALA A 114 -22.76 -39.57 41.87
CA ALA A 114 -23.92 -39.67 42.75
C ALA A 114 -25.26 -39.60 41.96
N ALA A 115 -25.35 -38.66 41.01
CA ALA A 115 -26.56 -38.52 40.17
C ALA A 115 -26.80 -39.72 39.27
N ARG A 116 -25.72 -40.36 38.76
CA ARG A 116 -25.77 -41.61 37.98
C ARG A 116 -26.33 -42.76 38.81
N MET A 117 -25.89 -42.92 40.06
CA MET A 117 -26.41 -43.97 40.96
C MET A 117 -27.89 -43.73 41.29
N ALA A 118 -28.25 -42.48 41.61
CA ALA A 118 -29.67 -42.13 41.88
C ALA A 118 -30.58 -42.39 40.69
N GLN A 119 -30.09 -42.08 39.44
CA GLN A 119 -30.82 -42.37 38.20
C GLN A 119 -31.03 -43.89 38.03
N THR A 120 -29.97 -44.68 38.21
CA THR A 120 -30.04 -46.13 38.06
C THR A 120 -31.06 -46.73 39.03
N GLN A 121 -31.08 -46.26 40.29
CA GLN A 121 -32.05 -46.71 41.31
C GLN A 121 -33.47 -46.30 40.89
N ALA A 122 -33.71 -45.03 40.57
CA ALA A 122 -35.08 -44.51 40.25
C ALA A 122 -35.66 -45.21 39.00
N LEU A 123 -34.80 -45.50 37.97
CA LEU A 123 -35.23 -46.24 36.79
C LEU A 123 -35.55 -47.71 37.11
N GLY A 124 -34.82 -48.32 38.05
CA GLY A 124 -35.14 -49.62 38.57
C GLY A 124 -36.46 -49.67 39.32
N ASP A 125 -36.76 -48.61 40.11
CA ASP A 125 -38.02 -48.48 40.83
C ASP A 125 -39.19 -48.25 39.87
N GLU A 126 -39.02 -47.41 38.86
CA GLU A 126 -40.02 -47.17 37.79
C GLU A 126 -40.35 -48.50 37.06
N LYS A 127 -39.33 -49.27 36.68
CA LYS A 127 -39.49 -50.57 36.03
C LYS A 127 -40.27 -51.54 36.90
N ARG A 128 -39.88 -51.67 38.17
CA ARG A 128 -40.60 -52.56 39.15
C ARG A 128 -42.07 -52.11 39.35
N ALA A 129 -42.30 -50.80 39.48
CA ALA A 129 -43.64 -50.29 39.60
C ALA A 129 -44.50 -50.58 38.34
N ALA A 130 -43.91 -50.45 37.13
CA ALA A 130 -44.59 -50.78 35.88
C ALA A 130 -44.97 -52.27 35.80
N GLU A 131 -44.08 -53.16 36.18
CA GLU A 131 -44.31 -54.64 36.27
C GLU A 131 -45.43 -54.98 37.28
N LEU A 132 -45.40 -54.37 38.47
CA LEU A 132 -46.44 -54.64 39.51
C LEU A 132 -47.79 -54.07 39.06
N ARG A 133 -47.83 -52.94 38.38
CA ARG A 133 -49.04 -52.35 37.82
C ARG A 133 -49.66 -53.19 36.73
N SER A 134 -48.88 -53.77 35.85
CA SER A 134 -49.37 -54.67 34.80
C SER A 134 -50.04 -55.88 35.36
N LYS A 135 -49.63 -56.35 36.59
CA LYS A 135 -50.22 -57.45 37.32
C LYS A 135 -51.42 -57.03 38.20
N GLY A 136 -51.78 -55.72 38.22
CA GLY A 136 -52.85 -55.19 39.02
C GLY A 136 -52.55 -54.99 40.52
N TRP A 137 -51.28 -55.09 40.92
CA TRP A 137 -50.88 -55.13 42.34
C TRP A 137 -50.66 -53.80 42.99
N ILE A 138 -50.57 -52.72 42.19
CA ILE A 138 -50.43 -51.33 42.69
C ILE A 138 -51.41 -50.39 41.99
N ALA A 139 -51.69 -49.23 42.64
CA ALA A 139 -52.55 -48.17 42.10
C ALA A 139 -51.79 -47.41 41.00
N GLN A 140 -52.53 -46.83 40.06
CA GLN A 140 -51.97 -46.00 39.00
C GLN A 140 -51.13 -44.84 39.57
N ALA A 141 -51.59 -44.19 40.60
CA ALA A 141 -50.87 -43.09 41.29
C ALA A 141 -49.47 -43.48 41.82
N ALA A 142 -49.26 -44.80 42.16
CA ALA A 142 -47.95 -45.28 42.58
C ALA A 142 -46.98 -45.39 41.39
N LEU A 143 -47.47 -45.86 40.23
CA LEU A 143 -46.68 -45.88 39.00
C LEU A 143 -46.34 -44.45 38.54
N ASP A 144 -47.31 -43.52 38.59
CA ASP A 144 -47.09 -42.13 38.18
C ASP A 144 -46.04 -41.43 39.05
N ARG A 145 -46.01 -41.71 40.38
CA ARG A 145 -44.97 -41.23 41.29
C ARG A 145 -43.58 -41.79 40.93
N ALA A 146 -43.51 -43.13 40.65
CA ALA A 146 -42.25 -43.73 40.26
C ALA A 146 -41.72 -43.17 38.95
N ARG A 147 -42.60 -42.90 37.95
CA ARG A 147 -42.24 -42.25 36.70
C ARG A 147 -41.73 -40.81 36.92
N ALA A 148 -42.46 -40.03 37.76
CA ALA A 148 -42.02 -38.67 38.10
C ALA A 148 -40.62 -38.69 38.76
N GLY A 149 -40.37 -39.65 39.68
CA GLY A 149 -39.05 -39.84 40.28
C GLY A 149 -37.95 -40.21 39.27
N GLY A 150 -38.32 -41.10 38.32
CA GLY A 150 -37.42 -41.44 37.21
C GLY A 150 -37.05 -40.23 36.35
N GLU A 151 -38.03 -39.40 35.96
CA GLU A 151 -37.78 -38.18 35.17
C GLU A 151 -36.98 -37.14 35.97
N GLU A 152 -37.25 -36.98 37.25
CA GLU A 152 -36.44 -36.09 38.09
C GLU A 152 -35.01 -36.55 38.18
N ALA A 153 -34.73 -37.85 38.36
CA ALA A 153 -33.41 -38.41 38.43
C ALA A 153 -32.66 -38.29 37.09
N ARG A 154 -33.35 -38.49 35.95
CA ARG A 154 -32.81 -38.22 34.61
C ARG A 154 -32.43 -36.76 34.46
N GLY A 155 -33.26 -35.82 34.96
CA GLY A 155 -32.96 -34.39 34.94
C GLY A 155 -31.73 -34.02 35.76
N ARG A 156 -31.56 -34.64 36.97
CA ARG A 156 -30.37 -34.43 37.82
C ARG A 156 -29.12 -34.96 37.15
N PHE A 157 -29.20 -36.15 36.59
CA PHE A 157 -28.06 -36.78 35.85
C PHE A 157 -27.57 -35.90 34.71
N ARG A 158 -28.48 -35.44 33.84
CA ARG A 158 -28.10 -34.54 32.72
C ARG A 158 -27.48 -33.25 33.21
N ARG A 159 -27.95 -32.64 34.30
CA ARG A 159 -27.31 -31.46 34.88
C ARG A 159 -25.90 -31.69 35.37
N ALA A 160 -25.70 -32.78 36.07
CA ALA A 160 -24.38 -33.18 36.59
C ALA A 160 -23.40 -33.50 35.46
N GLU A 161 -23.87 -34.16 34.40
CA GLU A 161 -23.11 -34.45 33.20
C GLU A 161 -22.58 -33.14 32.54
N ARG A 162 -23.45 -32.12 32.41
CA ARG A 162 -23.05 -30.82 31.87
C ARG A 162 -22.12 -30.03 32.79
N ALA A 163 -22.25 -30.22 34.10
CA ALA A 163 -21.32 -29.61 35.07
C ALA A 163 -19.90 -30.17 34.95
N VAL A 164 -19.77 -31.49 34.75
CA VAL A 164 -18.45 -32.12 34.48
C VAL A 164 -17.82 -31.59 33.18
N GLU A 165 -18.61 -31.52 32.12
CA GLU A 165 -18.15 -30.98 30.85
C GLU A 165 -17.66 -29.51 30.99
N LEU A 166 -18.44 -28.69 31.70
CA LEU A 166 -18.07 -27.27 31.93
C LEU A 166 -16.79 -27.15 32.76
N ALA A 167 -16.67 -27.92 33.85
CA ALA A 167 -15.47 -27.89 34.69
C ALA A 167 -14.23 -28.46 33.95
N GLY A 168 -14.42 -29.46 33.12
CA GLY A 168 -13.37 -30.01 32.24
C GLY A 168 -12.86 -28.96 31.26
N ASN A 169 -13.77 -28.26 30.57
CA ASN A 169 -13.42 -27.18 29.66
C ASN A 169 -12.65 -26.03 30.37
N ALA A 170 -13.09 -25.67 31.59
CA ALA A 170 -12.41 -24.65 32.38
C ALA A 170 -10.98 -25.06 32.74
N LEU A 171 -10.75 -26.30 33.10
CA LEU A 171 -9.42 -26.85 33.37
C LEU A 171 -8.55 -26.86 32.11
N ASP A 172 -9.08 -27.28 30.96
CA ASP A 172 -8.36 -27.26 29.69
C ASP A 172 -7.97 -25.84 29.26
N TYR A 173 -8.80 -24.86 29.57
CA TYR A 173 -8.52 -23.46 29.27
C TYR A 173 -7.46 -22.81 30.17
N ALA A 174 -7.04 -23.49 31.25
CA ALA A 174 -5.91 -23.06 32.07
C ALA A 174 -4.57 -23.18 31.32
N THR A 175 -4.48 -24.02 30.31
CA THR A 175 -3.34 -24.07 29.41
C THR A 175 -3.66 -23.27 28.16
N LEU A 176 -2.97 -22.12 27.96
CA LEU A 176 -3.08 -21.32 26.76
C LEU A 176 -2.28 -22.00 25.64
N ARG A 177 -2.95 -22.25 24.52
CA ARG A 177 -2.35 -22.88 23.33
C ARG A 177 -2.33 -21.92 22.16
N ALA A 178 -1.33 -22.04 21.29
CA ALA A 178 -1.25 -21.26 20.06
C ALA A 178 -2.43 -21.59 19.14
N GLY A 179 -3.15 -20.57 18.69
CA GLY A 179 -4.32 -20.74 17.80
C GLY A 179 -3.96 -21.05 16.35
N ALA A 180 -2.71 -20.78 15.94
CA ALA A 180 -2.21 -21.00 14.57
C ALA A 180 -0.68 -21.16 14.58
N ASP A 181 -0.16 -21.70 13.49
CA ASP A 181 1.28 -21.70 13.22
C ASP A 181 1.78 -20.27 13.06
N GLY A 182 2.91 -19.93 13.66
CA GLY A 182 3.41 -18.56 13.59
C GLY A 182 4.66 -18.30 14.41
N VAL A 183 4.91 -17.01 14.64
CA VAL A 183 6.01 -16.50 15.46
C VAL A 183 5.43 -15.61 16.55
N VAL A 184 5.90 -15.78 17.79
CA VAL A 184 5.53 -14.89 18.91
C VAL A 184 6.17 -13.54 18.68
N THR A 185 5.35 -12.50 18.51
CA THR A 185 5.84 -11.11 18.27
C THR A 185 5.90 -10.31 19.57
N GLN A 186 5.05 -10.65 20.55
CA GLN A 186 5.01 -9.95 21.84
C GLN A 186 4.50 -10.87 22.95
N THR A 187 5.07 -10.72 24.16
CA THR A 187 4.55 -11.28 25.41
C THR A 187 3.99 -10.14 26.24
N LEU A 188 2.77 -10.30 26.73
CA LEU A 188 2.01 -9.26 27.46
C LEU A 188 1.77 -9.65 28.92
N VAL A 189 2.14 -10.90 29.32
CA VAL A 189 2.00 -11.40 30.67
C VAL A 189 3.27 -12.10 31.12
N GLU A 190 3.54 -12.05 32.44
CA GLU A 190 4.69 -12.71 33.05
C GLU A 190 4.25 -13.70 34.12
N PRO A 191 5.06 -14.75 34.39
CA PRO A 191 4.83 -15.67 35.51
C PRO A 191 4.68 -14.93 36.83
N GLY A 192 3.69 -15.32 37.62
CA GLY A 192 3.30 -14.65 38.87
C GLY A 192 2.19 -13.62 38.73
N GLN A 193 1.88 -13.17 37.54
CA GLN A 193 0.81 -12.19 37.29
C GLN A 193 -0.56 -12.86 37.33
N VAL A 194 -1.57 -12.17 37.87
CA VAL A 194 -2.99 -12.56 37.79
C VAL A 194 -3.61 -11.92 36.58
N VAL A 195 -4.32 -12.72 35.77
CA VAL A 195 -4.97 -12.30 34.55
C VAL A 195 -6.46 -12.54 34.58
N SER A 196 -7.19 -11.73 33.86
CA SER A 196 -8.64 -11.87 33.66
C SER A 196 -8.93 -12.69 32.39
N SER A 197 -10.14 -13.27 32.32
CA SER A 197 -10.63 -13.91 31.09
C SER A 197 -10.67 -12.91 29.95
N GLY A 198 -10.12 -13.29 28.76
CA GLY A 198 -10.05 -12.46 27.57
C GLY A 198 -8.93 -11.44 27.55
N GLN A 199 -8.15 -11.32 28.62
CA GLN A 199 -6.97 -10.44 28.64
C GLN A 199 -5.91 -10.96 27.66
N PRO A 200 -5.38 -10.13 26.74
CA PRO A 200 -4.29 -10.52 25.86
C PRO A 200 -3.05 -10.94 26.65
N ALA A 201 -2.54 -12.13 26.36
CA ALA A 201 -1.35 -12.70 27.02
C ALA A 201 -0.15 -12.71 26.09
N MET A 202 -0.35 -13.02 24.82
CA MET A 202 0.69 -13.07 23.80
C MET A 202 0.12 -12.64 22.45
N ARG A 203 1.00 -12.12 21.60
CA ARG A 203 0.69 -11.81 20.22
C ARG A 203 1.46 -12.72 19.29
N ILE A 204 0.75 -13.34 18.35
CA ILE A 204 1.31 -14.27 17.37
C ILE A 204 1.06 -13.75 15.97
N ALA A 205 2.16 -13.52 15.23
CA ALA A 205 2.13 -13.32 13.79
C ALA A 205 1.98 -14.68 13.11
N HIS A 206 0.89 -14.87 12.39
CA HIS A 206 0.64 -16.16 11.71
C HIS A 206 1.68 -16.38 10.61
N ALA A 207 2.11 -17.63 10.46
CA ALA A 207 2.94 -18.03 9.34
C ALA A 207 2.17 -17.89 8.04
N GLY A 208 2.84 -17.43 6.97
CA GLY A 208 2.22 -17.29 5.65
C GLY A 208 2.57 -15.98 4.96
N GLU A 209 1.55 -15.32 4.44
CA GLU A 209 1.70 -14.13 3.61
C GLU A 209 2.20 -12.93 4.42
N LEU A 210 3.21 -12.25 3.85
CA LEU A 210 3.73 -10.99 4.34
C LEU A 210 3.16 -9.83 3.52
N GLU A 211 2.96 -8.70 4.16
CA GLU A 211 2.42 -7.50 3.56
C GLU A 211 3.30 -6.29 3.86
N ALA A 212 3.32 -5.37 2.92
CA ALA A 212 3.85 -4.03 3.12
C ALA A 212 2.70 -3.10 3.51
N ALA A 213 2.71 -2.62 4.74
CA ALA A 213 1.78 -1.60 5.22
C ALA A 213 2.34 -0.21 4.90
N VAL A 214 1.56 0.60 4.23
CA VAL A 214 1.94 1.94 3.78
C VAL A 214 0.80 2.93 4.00
N ALA A 215 1.17 4.19 4.30
CA ALA A 215 0.24 5.32 4.35
C ALA A 215 0.34 6.09 3.03
N LEU A 216 -0.72 6.09 2.23
CA LEU A 216 -0.78 6.74 0.92
C LEU A 216 -1.49 8.09 1.04
N PRO A 217 -0.89 9.21 0.57
CA PRO A 217 -1.58 10.48 0.44
C PRO A 217 -2.79 10.39 -0.49
N GLU A 218 -3.80 11.23 -0.27
CA GLU A 218 -5.06 11.26 -1.04
C GLU A 218 -4.84 11.33 -2.56
N ALA A 219 -3.85 12.10 -3.01
CA ALA A 219 -3.53 12.24 -4.42
C ALA A 219 -3.12 10.92 -5.12
N PHE A 220 -2.80 9.86 -4.35
CA PHE A 220 -2.33 8.57 -4.86
C PHE A 220 -3.31 7.42 -4.63
N GLU A 221 -4.43 7.66 -3.97
CA GLU A 221 -5.46 6.66 -3.70
C GLU A 221 -5.93 5.98 -4.99
N ALA A 222 -6.33 6.77 -6.00
CA ALA A 222 -6.81 6.26 -7.28
C ALA A 222 -5.75 5.52 -8.11
N ALA A 223 -4.48 5.85 -7.93
CA ALA A 223 -3.35 5.22 -8.65
C ALA A 223 -2.90 3.90 -8.01
N ALA A 224 -3.12 3.74 -6.70
CA ALA A 224 -2.64 2.59 -5.93
C ALA A 224 -3.16 1.23 -6.45
N GLY A 225 -4.38 1.20 -7.02
CA GLY A 225 -5.00 -0.02 -7.52
C GLY A 225 -4.75 -0.32 -9.01
N LYS A 226 -4.22 0.65 -9.78
CA LYS A 226 -4.10 0.55 -11.24
C LYS A 226 -2.68 0.30 -11.73
N GLY A 227 -1.67 0.58 -10.89
CA GLY A 227 -0.26 0.48 -11.24
C GLY A 227 0.39 -0.83 -10.83
N GLU A 228 1.56 -1.09 -11.39
CA GLU A 228 2.44 -2.14 -10.89
C GLU A 228 3.12 -1.65 -9.61
N ALA A 229 3.15 -2.52 -8.60
CA ALA A 229 3.83 -2.23 -7.35
C ALA A 229 5.01 -3.17 -7.13
N SER A 230 6.13 -2.61 -6.70
CA SER A 230 7.31 -3.35 -6.28
C SER A 230 7.85 -2.83 -4.97
N LEU A 231 8.59 -3.67 -4.26
CA LEU A 231 9.11 -3.38 -2.94
C LEU A 231 10.62 -3.61 -2.91
N THR A 232 11.34 -2.69 -2.29
CA THR A 232 12.78 -2.82 -2.03
C THR A 232 13.04 -2.69 -0.53
N LEU A 233 13.76 -3.65 0.07
CA LEU A 233 14.13 -3.60 1.47
C LEU A 233 15.28 -2.62 1.69
N TRP A 234 15.23 -1.83 2.76
CA TRP A 234 16.35 -0.94 3.12
C TRP A 234 17.61 -1.70 3.50
N SER A 235 17.45 -2.90 4.08
CA SER A 235 18.56 -3.80 4.42
C SER A 235 19.20 -4.47 3.20
N LYS A 236 18.52 -4.51 2.03
CA LYS A 236 18.98 -5.19 0.81
C LYS A 236 18.51 -4.43 -0.44
N PRO A 237 19.13 -3.29 -0.78
CA PRO A 237 18.67 -2.42 -1.87
C PRO A 237 18.64 -3.05 -3.27
N GLY A 238 19.41 -4.13 -3.50
CA GLY A 238 19.45 -4.82 -4.79
C GLY A 238 18.35 -5.87 -5.01
N ALA A 239 17.55 -6.20 -3.96
CA ALA A 239 16.47 -7.18 -4.07
C ALA A 239 15.13 -6.46 -4.29
N VAL A 240 14.49 -6.71 -5.42
CA VAL A 240 13.18 -6.17 -5.77
C VAL A 240 12.14 -7.27 -5.68
N TYR A 241 11.09 -7.06 -4.89
CA TYR A 241 9.96 -7.96 -4.73
C TYR A 241 8.73 -7.36 -5.40
N ARG A 242 7.98 -8.16 -6.15
CA ARG A 242 6.69 -7.71 -6.66
C ARG A 242 5.68 -7.65 -5.52
N ALA A 243 4.85 -6.62 -5.55
CA ALA A 243 3.78 -6.42 -4.58
C ALA A 243 2.45 -6.17 -5.29
N LYS A 244 1.35 -6.53 -4.64
CA LYS A 244 0.01 -6.33 -5.17
C LYS A 244 -0.88 -5.70 -4.11
N LEU A 245 -1.59 -4.64 -4.47
CA LEU A 245 -2.58 -4.04 -3.57
C LEU A 245 -3.63 -5.09 -3.20
N ARG A 246 -3.80 -5.33 -1.89
CA ARG A 246 -4.82 -6.22 -1.34
C ARG A 246 -5.95 -5.42 -0.68
N GLU A 247 -5.57 -4.39 0.05
CA GLU A 247 -6.50 -3.60 0.86
C GLU A 247 -6.13 -2.14 0.81
N LEU A 248 -7.13 -1.30 0.62
CA LEU A 248 -7.04 0.14 0.72
C LEU A 248 -8.18 0.60 1.63
N SER A 249 -7.84 1.33 2.70
CA SER A 249 -8.84 1.89 3.60
C SER A 249 -9.78 2.81 2.82
N PRO A 250 -11.10 2.71 3.01
CA PRO A 250 -12.05 3.61 2.36
C PRO A 250 -12.08 5.02 2.98
N ALA A 251 -11.40 5.21 4.12
CA ALA A 251 -11.34 6.48 4.82
C ALA A 251 -9.89 6.86 5.12
N ALA A 252 -9.57 8.13 4.96
CA ALA A 252 -8.29 8.69 5.35
C ALA A 252 -8.20 8.83 6.88
N ASP A 253 -7.02 8.62 7.43
CA ASP A 253 -6.70 8.97 8.80
C ASP A 253 -6.81 10.50 8.96
N PRO A 254 -7.60 11.02 9.92
CA PRO A 254 -7.87 12.46 10.05
C PRO A 254 -6.65 13.28 10.48
N VAL A 255 -5.64 12.65 11.10
CA VAL A 255 -4.45 13.32 11.60
C VAL A 255 -3.40 13.41 10.49
N THR A 256 -3.11 12.30 9.81
CA THR A 256 -2.08 12.22 8.78
C THR A 256 -2.57 12.54 7.39
N ARG A 257 -3.90 12.54 7.15
CA ARG A 257 -4.56 12.70 5.85
C ARG A 257 -4.06 11.69 4.82
N THR A 258 -3.83 10.46 5.28
CA THR A 258 -3.37 9.36 4.44
C THR A 258 -4.33 8.18 4.53
N PHE A 259 -4.41 7.42 3.44
CA PHE A 259 -5.14 6.15 3.38
C PHE A 259 -4.22 5.00 3.75
N ALA A 260 -4.63 4.16 4.69
CA ALA A 260 -3.89 2.95 5.00
C ALA A 260 -4.04 1.96 3.85
N ALA A 261 -2.92 1.54 3.27
CA ALA A 261 -2.89 0.54 2.22
C ALA A 261 -2.01 -0.65 2.61
N ARG A 262 -2.40 -1.84 2.16
CA ARG A 262 -1.67 -3.09 2.39
C ARG A 262 -1.41 -3.78 1.05
N PHE A 263 -0.15 -4.05 0.79
CA PHE A 263 0.30 -4.73 -0.42
C PHE A 263 0.85 -6.10 -0.06
N SER A 264 0.23 -7.16 -0.59
CA SER A 264 0.77 -8.52 -0.45
C SER A 264 2.08 -8.64 -1.21
N ILE A 265 3.11 -9.18 -0.55
CA ILE A 265 4.42 -9.43 -1.14
C ILE A 265 4.39 -10.78 -1.83
N LEU A 266 4.67 -10.79 -3.13
CA LEU A 266 4.66 -12.01 -3.92
C LEU A 266 6.00 -12.73 -3.83
N ASN A 267 5.96 -14.03 -3.48
CA ASN A 267 7.15 -14.89 -3.34
C ASN A 267 8.21 -14.30 -2.40
N PRO A 268 7.85 -14.01 -1.13
CA PRO A 268 8.81 -13.52 -0.15
C PRO A 268 9.89 -14.58 0.12
N ASP A 269 11.14 -14.16 0.21
CA ASP A 269 12.25 -15.02 0.61
C ASP A 269 12.57 -14.88 2.11
N ALA A 270 13.52 -15.68 2.60
CA ALA A 270 13.93 -15.66 4.01
C ALA A 270 14.63 -14.37 4.45
N ALA A 271 14.95 -13.45 3.53
CA ALA A 271 15.56 -12.18 3.85
C ALA A 271 14.53 -11.15 4.38
N ILE A 272 13.23 -11.41 4.17
CA ILE A 272 12.17 -10.53 4.63
C ILE A 272 11.77 -10.92 6.05
N ALA A 273 11.98 -10.02 7.02
CA ALA A 273 11.54 -10.20 8.39
C ALA A 273 10.46 -9.18 8.77
N LEU A 274 9.62 -9.56 9.73
CA LEU A 274 8.58 -8.69 10.29
C LEU A 274 9.21 -7.43 10.91
N GLY A 275 8.55 -6.29 10.72
CA GLY A 275 9.00 -5.00 11.24
C GLY A 275 10.06 -4.30 10.39
N MET A 276 10.61 -4.93 9.35
CA MET A 276 11.57 -4.28 8.47
C MET A 276 10.95 -3.09 7.74
N SER A 277 11.78 -2.06 7.53
CA SER A 277 11.44 -0.92 6.65
C SER A 277 11.76 -1.27 5.20
N ALA A 278 10.88 -0.83 4.32
CA ALA A 278 11.00 -1.02 2.89
C ALA A 278 10.53 0.22 2.15
N THR A 279 10.94 0.36 0.89
CA THR A 279 10.39 1.33 -0.05
C THR A 279 9.46 0.62 -1.01
N LEU A 280 8.20 1.04 -1.02
CA LEU A 280 7.20 0.60 -1.99
C LEU A 280 7.24 1.55 -3.18
N HIS A 281 7.47 1.01 -4.37
CA HIS A 281 7.44 1.71 -5.64
C HIS A 281 6.11 1.42 -6.33
N ILE A 282 5.33 2.45 -6.60
CA ILE A 282 4.07 2.34 -7.36
C ILE A 282 4.27 3.07 -8.68
N SER A 283 4.16 2.34 -9.79
CA SER A 283 4.21 2.90 -11.13
C SER A 283 2.80 3.30 -11.54
N GLY A 284 2.60 4.57 -11.92
CA GLY A 284 1.30 5.03 -12.39
C GLY A 284 0.88 4.34 -13.68
N ALA A 285 -0.42 4.10 -13.84
CA ALA A 285 -0.98 3.52 -15.07
C ALA A 285 -0.91 4.47 -16.28
N ASP A 286 -0.79 5.77 -16.02
CA ASP A 286 -0.74 6.81 -17.05
C ASP A 286 0.71 7.07 -17.48
N ALA A 287 1.25 6.17 -18.29
CA ALA A 287 2.50 6.41 -18.99
C ALA A 287 2.25 7.49 -20.05
N GLN A 288 2.55 8.74 -19.72
CA GLN A 288 2.57 9.79 -20.74
C GLN A 288 3.82 9.60 -21.61
N PRO A 289 3.67 9.62 -22.94
CA PRO A 289 4.83 9.60 -23.81
C PRO A 289 5.63 10.87 -23.57
N VAL A 290 6.86 10.72 -23.09
CA VAL A 290 7.79 11.83 -22.84
C VAL A 290 9.01 11.67 -23.73
N VAL A 291 9.60 12.79 -24.11
CA VAL A 291 10.87 12.84 -24.83
C VAL A 291 11.94 13.31 -23.85
N SER A 292 13.05 12.57 -23.77
CA SER A 292 14.23 13.03 -23.05
C SER A 292 15.09 13.89 -23.97
N VAL A 293 15.34 15.12 -23.54
CA VAL A 293 16.17 16.08 -24.28
C VAL A 293 17.24 16.68 -23.36
N PRO A 294 18.44 16.98 -23.85
CA PRO A 294 19.43 17.72 -23.07
C PRO A 294 18.86 19.08 -22.64
N LEU A 295 19.23 19.56 -21.47
CA LEU A 295 18.78 20.89 -20.98
C LEU A 295 19.12 22.01 -21.97
N SER A 296 20.22 21.88 -22.74
CA SER A 296 20.63 22.81 -23.79
C SER A 296 19.69 22.90 -25.01
N ALA A 297 18.77 21.94 -25.18
CA ALA A 297 17.76 21.95 -26.24
C ALA A 297 16.54 22.80 -25.89
N ILE A 298 16.34 23.12 -24.62
CA ILE A 298 15.17 23.90 -24.15
C ILE A 298 15.38 25.37 -24.47
N TYR A 299 14.45 25.89 -25.22
CA TYR A 299 14.36 27.32 -25.55
C TYR A 299 13.18 27.96 -24.81
N ASN A 300 13.44 29.07 -24.11
CA ASN A 300 12.41 29.84 -23.42
C ASN A 300 12.75 31.33 -23.48
N GLN A 301 11.88 32.10 -24.13
CA GLN A 301 11.95 33.58 -24.20
C GLN A 301 10.71 34.23 -23.57
N GLY A 302 10.12 33.64 -22.57
CA GLY A 302 8.97 34.22 -21.85
C GLY A 302 7.63 33.63 -22.26
N ALA A 303 7.52 32.93 -23.41
CA ALA A 303 6.29 32.26 -23.85
C ALA A 303 6.13 30.80 -23.36
N GLY A 304 7.06 30.35 -22.52
CA GLY A 304 7.13 28.96 -22.04
C GLY A 304 8.20 28.11 -22.73
N PRO A 305 8.48 26.91 -22.19
CA PRO A 305 9.47 26.02 -22.75
C PRO A 305 9.06 25.52 -24.15
N SER A 306 10.00 25.56 -25.08
CA SER A 306 9.80 25.19 -26.48
C SER A 306 11.05 24.46 -27.00
N LEU A 307 10.89 23.69 -28.08
CA LEU A 307 11.98 23.01 -28.76
C LEU A 307 12.02 23.44 -30.22
N TRP A 308 13.23 23.52 -30.77
CA TRP A 308 13.42 23.72 -32.20
C TRP A 308 13.43 22.38 -32.93
N LYS A 309 12.45 22.18 -33.83
CA LYS A 309 12.37 21.04 -34.73
C LYS A 309 12.94 21.44 -36.09
N VAL A 310 13.69 20.54 -36.70
CA VAL A 310 14.24 20.70 -38.05
C VAL A 310 13.57 19.72 -39.00
N ASP A 311 13.04 20.20 -40.11
CA ASP A 311 12.52 19.32 -41.16
C ASP A 311 13.62 18.80 -42.10
N GLY A 312 13.22 17.94 -43.08
CA GLY A 312 14.16 17.38 -44.06
C GLY A 312 14.77 18.41 -45.01
N GLU A 313 14.22 19.64 -45.11
CA GLU A 313 14.67 20.73 -45.95
C GLU A 313 15.50 21.79 -45.20
N GLY A 314 15.73 21.57 -43.89
CA GLY A 314 16.49 22.48 -43.02
C GLY A 314 15.70 23.66 -42.49
N ASN A 315 14.36 23.66 -42.59
CA ASN A 315 13.53 24.70 -42.00
C ASN A 315 13.35 24.46 -40.50
N LEU A 316 13.32 25.54 -39.73
CA LEU A 316 13.15 25.53 -38.26
C LEU A 316 11.70 25.79 -37.91
N GLN A 317 11.18 24.96 -37.01
CA GLN A 317 9.87 25.13 -36.38
C GLN A 317 10.03 25.17 -34.87
N LEU A 318 9.56 26.23 -34.23
CA LEU A 318 9.50 26.35 -32.78
C LEU A 318 8.22 25.66 -32.30
N VAL A 319 8.37 24.63 -31.47
CA VAL A 319 7.26 23.80 -30.98
C VAL A 319 7.16 23.95 -29.47
N PRO A 320 6.03 24.41 -28.93
CA PRO A 320 5.83 24.47 -27.47
C PRO A 320 5.74 23.09 -26.88
N VAL A 321 6.36 22.90 -25.72
CA VAL A 321 6.38 21.64 -24.98
C VAL A 321 6.04 21.88 -23.50
N THR A 322 5.54 20.83 -22.84
CA THR A 322 5.33 20.84 -21.40
C THR A 322 6.49 20.17 -20.71
N LEU A 323 7.12 20.86 -19.79
CA LEU A 323 8.19 20.29 -18.96
C LEU A 323 7.59 19.38 -17.90
N VAL A 324 7.89 18.08 -17.97
CA VAL A 324 7.39 17.06 -17.03
C VAL A 324 8.34 16.92 -15.84
N ARG A 325 9.66 16.88 -16.11
CA ARG A 325 10.71 16.74 -15.08
C ARG A 325 12.03 17.33 -15.57
N LEU A 326 12.79 17.88 -14.64
CA LEU A 326 14.20 18.24 -14.82
C LEU A 326 15.06 17.19 -14.11
N GLU A 327 16.05 16.66 -14.81
CA GLU A 327 17.11 15.79 -14.29
C GLU A 327 18.45 16.57 -14.33
N ALA A 328 19.52 15.95 -13.87
CA ALA A 328 20.80 16.65 -13.72
C ALA A 328 21.34 17.23 -15.05
N ASP A 329 21.17 16.52 -16.16
CA ASP A 329 21.69 16.87 -17.51
C ASP A 329 20.62 16.85 -18.60
N GLN A 330 19.41 16.39 -18.28
CA GLN A 330 18.32 16.19 -19.22
C GLN A 330 17.01 16.74 -18.68
N ALA A 331 16.09 17.00 -19.59
CA ALA A 331 14.69 17.32 -19.27
C ALA A 331 13.77 16.35 -19.98
N LEU A 332 12.73 15.94 -19.27
CA LEU A 332 11.64 15.14 -19.82
C LEU A 332 10.52 16.11 -20.22
N VAL A 333 10.19 16.12 -21.50
CA VAL A 333 9.17 16.98 -22.07
C VAL A 333 8.06 16.16 -22.72
N ALA A 334 6.83 16.67 -22.65
CA ALA A 334 5.65 16.08 -23.28
C ALA A 334 5.02 17.06 -24.26
N GLY A 335 4.39 16.54 -25.32
CA GLY A 335 3.67 17.31 -26.32
C GLY A 335 4.56 17.95 -27.39
N GLY A 336 3.95 18.41 -28.46
CA GLY A 336 4.56 19.22 -29.52
C GLY A 336 5.50 18.51 -30.49
N VAL A 337 6.10 17.38 -30.10
CA VAL A 337 7.11 16.64 -30.87
C VAL A 337 6.62 15.23 -31.14
N LYS A 338 6.90 14.66 -32.29
CA LYS A 338 6.59 13.27 -32.67
C LYS A 338 7.85 12.40 -32.55
N ASP A 339 7.65 11.11 -32.41
CA ASP A 339 8.75 10.14 -32.44
C ASP A 339 9.50 10.23 -33.77
N GLY A 340 10.83 10.31 -33.74
CA GLY A 340 11.68 10.48 -34.89
C GLY A 340 11.88 11.93 -35.36
N ASP A 341 11.23 12.92 -34.77
CA ASP A 341 11.48 14.33 -35.11
C ASP A 341 12.92 14.74 -34.76
N ASN A 342 13.59 15.44 -35.67
CA ASN A 342 14.93 15.99 -35.40
C ASN A 342 14.83 17.26 -34.56
N ILE A 343 15.37 17.21 -33.34
CA ILE A 343 15.37 18.34 -32.40
C ILE A 343 16.77 18.92 -32.31
N VAL A 344 16.87 20.27 -32.36
CA VAL A 344 18.15 20.94 -32.13
C VAL A 344 18.53 20.82 -30.66
N VAL A 345 19.70 20.24 -30.39
CA VAL A 345 20.18 19.99 -29.04
C VAL A 345 21.28 20.95 -28.59
N LEU A 346 21.83 21.75 -29.51
CA LEU A 346 22.86 22.75 -29.20
C LEU A 346 22.70 24.01 -30.05
N GLY A 347 22.89 25.19 -29.44
CA GLY A 347 22.86 26.48 -30.14
C GLY A 347 21.47 27.11 -30.30
N VAL A 348 20.46 26.63 -29.58
CA VAL A 348 19.04 26.99 -29.66
C VAL A 348 18.75 28.51 -29.51
N HIS A 349 19.56 29.24 -28.71
CA HIS A 349 19.37 30.68 -28.45
C HIS A 349 19.79 31.62 -29.59
N LYS A 350 20.41 31.09 -30.65
CA LYS A 350 20.91 31.83 -31.80
C LYS A 350 20.10 31.57 -33.07
N LEU A 351 18.95 30.89 -32.92
CA LEU A 351 18.08 30.50 -34.02
C LEU A 351 16.87 31.42 -34.14
N ASP A 352 16.45 31.61 -35.37
CA ASP A 352 15.27 32.38 -35.75
C ASP A 352 14.39 31.52 -36.68
N PRO A 353 13.04 31.60 -36.61
CA PRO A 353 12.14 30.78 -37.43
C PRO A 353 12.37 30.87 -38.94
N ASN A 354 12.94 31.99 -39.42
CA ASN A 354 13.19 32.25 -40.85
C ASN A 354 14.56 31.77 -41.34
N MET A 355 15.38 31.18 -40.45
CA MET A 355 16.71 30.68 -40.83
C MET A 355 16.61 29.24 -41.38
N LYS A 356 17.38 28.98 -42.46
CA LYS A 356 17.68 27.64 -42.90
C LYS A 356 18.93 27.12 -42.21
N VAL A 357 18.86 25.86 -41.74
CA VAL A 357 19.95 25.22 -41.00
C VAL A 357 20.33 23.89 -41.63
N ARG A 358 21.60 23.53 -41.50
CA ARG A 358 22.09 22.21 -41.89
C ARG A 358 22.18 21.34 -40.65
N ALA A 359 21.32 20.31 -40.57
CA ALA A 359 21.33 19.35 -39.51
C ALA A 359 22.62 18.47 -39.52
N ILE A 360 23.32 18.40 -38.39
CA ILE A 360 24.45 17.53 -38.17
C ILE A 360 24.06 16.58 -37.02
N SER A 361 24.11 15.27 -37.29
CA SER A 361 23.87 14.26 -36.24
C SER A 361 25.17 13.96 -35.48
N ARG A 362 25.06 13.54 -34.22
CA ARG A 362 26.21 13.18 -33.38
C ARG A 362 27.02 11.97 -33.92
N GLN A 363 26.48 11.24 -34.91
CA GLN A 363 27.16 10.13 -35.60
C GLN A 363 28.08 10.60 -36.75
N SER A 364 28.04 11.89 -37.11
CA SER A 364 28.84 12.46 -38.19
C SER A 364 29.99 13.34 -37.69
N LEU A 365 30.29 13.32 -36.40
CA LEU A 365 31.47 13.89 -35.75
C LEU A 365 32.35 12.76 -35.20
#